data_345a28ea1542f9c152c98ef7168e2590
#
_entry.id   345a28ea1542f9c152c98ef7168e2590
#
_cell.length_a   1.000
_cell.length_b   1.000
_cell.length_c   1.000
_cell.angle_alpha   90.00
_cell.angle_beta   90.00
_cell.angle_gamma   90.00
#
_symmetry.space_group_name_H-M   'P 1'
#
loop_
_entity.id
_entity.type
_entity.pdbx_description
1 polymer ?
#
loop_
_entity_poly.entity_id
_entity_poly.type
_entity_poly.pdbx_seq_one_letter_code
_entity_poly.pdbx_strand_id
1 'polypeptide(L)'
;MIGAAITSAAEKSNSVLAFEQLASLVGEWKGVQGNTEIKLTYTLTANGSALMEESQPAGEGTMITMFTVDGDHLIATHYCIAGNQPQMVTTPITEPLPKSLAFSLSHVTGMKTPGDWHNTGLTVTLEDTQHLTQVWTYEYNGKKGTNTFRFTRAR
;
A
#
# COMPACT_ATOMS: atom_id res chain seq x y z
N MET A 1 -3.65 -50.62 -13.97
CA MET A 1 -3.11 -49.32 -14.45
C MET A 1 -3.75 -48.23 -13.61
N ILE A 2 -3.01 -47.62 -12.73
CA ILE A 2 -3.48 -46.52 -11.85
C ILE A 2 -3.08 -45.22 -12.55
N GLY A 3 -4.08 -44.53 -13.11
CA GLY A 3 -3.86 -43.22 -13.74
C GLY A 3 -3.58 -42.18 -12.63
N ALA A 4 -2.38 -41.62 -12.61
CA ALA A 4 -2.08 -40.47 -11.77
C ALA A 4 -2.85 -39.26 -12.29
N ALA A 5 -3.79 -38.74 -11.52
CA ALA A 5 -4.42 -37.48 -11.79
C ALA A 5 -3.40 -36.36 -11.59
N ILE A 6 -2.96 -35.72 -12.67
CA ILE A 6 -2.15 -34.51 -12.63
C ILE A 6 -3.11 -33.38 -12.23
N THR A 7 -3.12 -33.02 -10.97
CA THR A 7 -3.79 -31.80 -10.50
C THR A 7 -2.95 -30.62 -11.00
N SER A 8 -3.40 -29.96 -12.07
CA SER A 8 -2.86 -28.67 -12.49
C SER A 8 -3.13 -27.66 -11.37
N ALA A 9 -2.09 -27.08 -10.80
CA ALA A 9 -2.25 -25.93 -9.91
C ALA A 9 -2.94 -24.81 -10.69
N ALA A 10 -4.04 -24.26 -10.14
CA ALA A 10 -4.71 -23.14 -10.78
C ALA A 10 -3.74 -21.96 -10.93
N GLU A 11 -3.72 -21.37 -12.11
CA GLU A 11 -2.88 -20.21 -12.40
C GLU A 11 -3.30 -19.03 -11.52
N LYS A 12 -2.33 -18.36 -10.87
CA LYS A 12 -2.60 -17.21 -10.00
C LYS A 12 -3.11 -16.04 -10.84
N SER A 13 -4.09 -15.30 -10.30
CA SER A 13 -4.56 -14.07 -10.93
C SER A 13 -3.49 -12.97 -10.90
N ASN A 14 -3.57 -12.00 -11.80
CA ASN A 14 -2.65 -10.86 -11.84
C ASN A 14 -2.67 -10.05 -10.53
N SER A 15 -3.84 -9.91 -9.89
CA SER A 15 -3.97 -9.25 -8.59
C SER A 15 -3.21 -9.98 -7.49
N VAL A 16 -3.24 -11.31 -7.46
CA VAL A 16 -2.46 -12.12 -6.51
C VAL A 16 -0.96 -11.96 -6.77
N LEU A 17 -0.52 -12.00 -8.04
CA LEU A 17 0.88 -11.78 -8.39
C LEU A 17 1.37 -10.37 -8.04
N ALA A 18 0.55 -9.34 -8.26
CA ALA A 18 0.85 -7.97 -7.86
C ALA A 18 0.92 -7.81 -6.33
N PHE A 19 0.05 -8.51 -5.59
CA PHE A 19 0.12 -8.55 -4.13
C PHE A 19 1.40 -9.23 -3.63
N GLU A 20 1.78 -10.37 -4.22
CA GLU A 20 3.05 -11.05 -3.90
C GLU A 20 4.25 -10.16 -4.20
N GLN A 21 4.19 -9.34 -5.25
CA GLN A 21 5.22 -8.35 -5.53
C GLN A 21 5.27 -7.26 -4.45
N LEU A 22 4.12 -6.74 -3.97
CA LEU A 22 4.10 -5.85 -2.81
C LEU A 22 4.66 -6.55 -1.56
N ALA A 23 4.35 -7.82 -1.36
CA ALA A 23 4.87 -8.60 -0.23
C ALA A 23 6.40 -8.75 -0.24
N SER A 24 7.07 -8.54 -1.39
CA SER A 24 8.54 -8.46 -1.45
C SER A 24 9.12 -7.28 -0.67
N LEU A 25 8.28 -6.28 -0.29
CA LEU A 25 8.67 -5.15 0.55
C LEU A 25 8.86 -5.52 2.02
N VAL A 26 8.45 -6.71 2.48
CA VAL A 26 8.62 -7.15 3.88
C VAL A 26 10.02 -6.82 4.39
N GLY A 27 10.07 -6.19 5.57
CA GLY A 27 11.28 -5.68 6.20
C GLY A 27 11.20 -4.19 6.52
N GLU A 28 12.33 -3.60 6.86
CA GLU A 28 12.45 -2.20 7.27
C GLU A 28 12.99 -1.32 6.15
N TRP A 29 12.45 -0.10 6.08
CA TRP A 29 12.81 0.92 5.11
C TRP A 29 12.99 2.27 5.79
N LYS A 30 13.88 3.09 5.26
CA LYS A 30 14.15 4.44 5.76
C LYS A 30 14.02 5.46 4.65
N GLY A 31 13.35 6.57 4.95
CA GLY A 31 13.18 7.71 4.06
C GLY A 31 13.23 9.03 4.82
N VAL A 32 13.15 10.13 4.09
CA VAL A 32 13.15 11.49 4.66
C VAL A 32 12.11 12.33 3.92
N GLN A 33 11.34 13.11 4.67
CA GLN A 33 10.50 14.18 4.15
C GLN A 33 10.96 15.51 4.73
N GLY A 34 11.56 16.37 3.89
CA GLY A 34 12.24 17.57 4.41
C GLY A 34 13.36 17.17 5.36
N ASN A 35 13.23 17.53 6.65
CA ASN A 35 14.16 17.14 7.71
C ASN A 35 13.62 16.03 8.62
N THR A 36 12.46 15.45 8.31
CA THR A 36 11.82 14.41 9.14
C THR A 36 12.21 13.04 8.60
N GLU A 37 12.86 12.23 9.44
CA GLU A 37 13.10 10.82 9.14
C GLU A 37 11.78 10.04 9.24
N ILE A 38 11.58 9.11 8.31
CA ILE A 38 10.43 8.21 8.29
C ILE A 38 10.94 6.78 8.21
N LYS A 39 10.50 5.96 9.16
CA LYS A 39 10.70 4.52 9.13
C LYS A 39 9.42 3.85 8.61
N LEU A 40 9.55 2.96 7.61
CA LEU A 40 8.49 2.03 7.25
C LEU A 40 8.88 0.62 7.68
N THR A 41 7.88 -0.15 8.11
CA THR A 41 8.02 -1.58 8.36
C THR A 41 6.89 -2.31 7.66
N TYR A 42 7.24 -3.24 6.78
CA TYR A 42 6.27 -4.11 6.11
C TYR A 42 6.28 -5.49 6.73
N THR A 43 5.09 -6.01 7.06
CA THR A 43 4.91 -7.33 7.67
C THR A 43 3.74 -8.05 7.02
N LEU A 44 3.94 -9.30 6.58
CA LEU A 44 2.83 -10.18 6.19
C LEU A 44 2.09 -10.62 7.44
N THR A 45 0.76 -10.52 7.40
CA THR A 45 -0.15 -10.91 8.48
C THR A 45 -1.36 -11.68 7.95
N ALA A 46 -2.30 -12.05 8.81
CA ALA A 46 -3.51 -12.77 8.44
C ALA A 46 -3.21 -14.01 7.57
N ASN A 47 -2.24 -14.82 8.01
CA ASN A 47 -1.78 -16.02 7.29
C ASN A 47 -1.33 -15.75 5.84
N GLY A 48 -0.69 -14.59 5.60
CA GLY A 48 -0.17 -14.18 4.30
C GLY A 48 -1.20 -13.51 3.37
N SER A 49 -2.43 -13.29 3.82
CA SER A 49 -3.49 -12.67 3.01
C SER A 49 -3.54 -11.15 3.11
N ALA A 50 -2.80 -10.54 4.02
CA ALA A 50 -2.69 -9.11 4.17
C ALA A 50 -1.23 -8.68 4.38
N LEU A 51 -0.85 -7.55 3.79
CA LEU A 51 0.42 -6.89 4.04
C LEU A 51 0.16 -5.63 4.86
N MET A 52 0.77 -5.55 6.02
CA MET A 52 0.72 -4.38 6.89
C MET A 52 1.96 -3.51 6.66
N GLU A 53 1.75 -2.24 6.40
CA GLU A 53 2.76 -1.20 6.43
C GLU A 53 2.56 -0.36 7.69
N GLU A 54 3.58 -0.25 8.53
CA GLU A 54 3.66 0.72 9.62
C GLU A 54 4.55 1.87 9.19
N SER A 55 4.03 3.09 9.23
CA SER A 55 4.78 4.32 8.95
C SER A 55 4.99 5.10 10.22
N GLN A 56 6.25 5.40 10.55
CA GLN A 56 6.67 6.09 11.76
C GLN A 56 7.51 7.33 11.41
N PRO A 57 6.88 8.49 11.14
CA PRO A 57 7.60 9.75 11.06
C PRO A 57 8.17 10.13 12.41
N ALA A 58 9.38 10.65 12.44
CA ALA A 58 10.01 11.08 13.68
C ALA A 58 9.21 12.20 14.36
N GLY A 59 8.84 11.97 15.62
CA GLY A 59 8.04 12.94 16.42
C GLY A 59 6.54 12.89 16.18
N GLU A 60 6.05 11.96 15.37
CA GLU A 60 4.61 11.78 15.08
C GLU A 60 4.12 10.40 15.52
N GLY A 61 2.80 10.20 15.49
CA GLY A 61 2.19 8.90 15.76
C GLY A 61 2.39 7.92 14.61
N THR A 62 2.38 6.64 14.95
CA THR A 62 2.41 5.56 13.94
C THR A 62 1.11 5.53 13.13
N MET A 63 1.24 5.41 11.83
CA MET A 63 0.14 5.17 10.89
C MET A 63 0.26 3.76 10.32
N ILE A 64 -0.87 3.17 9.94
CA ILE A 64 -0.91 1.82 9.36
C ILE A 64 -1.61 1.88 8.01
N THR A 65 -1.07 1.16 7.02
CA THR A 65 -1.77 0.86 5.77
C THR A 65 -1.87 -0.65 5.61
N MET A 66 -3.09 -1.16 5.43
CA MET A 66 -3.34 -2.57 5.16
C MET A 66 -3.61 -2.78 3.68
N PHE A 67 -2.83 -3.64 3.04
CA PHE A 67 -3.02 -4.05 1.64
C PHE A 67 -3.61 -5.45 1.58
N THR A 68 -4.64 -5.64 0.76
CA THR A 68 -5.31 -6.92 0.55
C THR A 68 -5.72 -7.09 -0.92
N VAL A 69 -6.02 -8.34 -1.32
CA VAL A 69 -6.58 -8.65 -2.64
C VAL A 69 -8.10 -8.70 -2.53
N ASP A 70 -8.79 -8.12 -3.51
CA ASP A 70 -10.24 -8.27 -3.70
C ASP A 70 -10.55 -8.48 -5.18
N GLY A 71 -10.81 -9.72 -5.56
CA GLY A 71 -11.02 -10.10 -6.96
C GLY A 71 -9.82 -9.76 -7.83
N ASP A 72 -10.02 -8.91 -8.82
CA ASP A 72 -8.97 -8.43 -9.74
C ASP A 72 -8.32 -7.10 -9.29
N HIS A 73 -8.67 -6.60 -8.10
CA HIS A 73 -8.15 -5.37 -7.50
C HIS A 73 -7.25 -5.63 -6.30
N LEU A 74 -6.47 -4.60 -5.93
CA LEU A 74 -5.87 -4.47 -4.61
C LEU A 74 -6.54 -3.33 -3.85
N ILE A 75 -6.71 -3.52 -2.55
CA ILE A 75 -7.25 -2.51 -1.62
C ILE A 75 -6.13 -2.06 -0.69
N ALA A 76 -6.05 -0.76 -0.43
CA ALA A 76 -5.22 -0.14 0.59
C ALA A 76 -6.12 0.62 1.57
N THR A 77 -6.18 0.18 2.83
CA THR A 77 -6.89 0.90 3.90
C THR A 77 -5.86 1.56 4.80
N HIS A 78 -5.89 2.89 4.85
CA HIS A 78 -4.94 3.68 5.63
C HIS A 78 -5.57 4.16 6.93
N TYR A 79 -4.93 3.89 8.06
CA TYR A 79 -5.31 4.34 9.40
C TYR A 79 -4.44 5.55 9.76
N CYS A 80 -5.01 6.73 9.54
CA CYS A 80 -4.31 8.01 9.62
C CYS A 80 -4.28 8.57 11.04
N ILE A 81 -3.21 9.27 11.41
CA ILE A 81 -3.14 10.06 12.67
C ILE A 81 -4.18 11.20 12.70
N ALA A 82 -4.72 11.62 11.55
CA ALA A 82 -5.85 12.55 11.47
C ALA A 82 -7.17 11.95 12.03
N GLY A 83 -7.17 10.64 12.37
CA GLY A 83 -8.31 9.95 12.96
C GLY A 83 -9.34 9.44 11.96
N ASN A 84 -9.06 9.53 10.66
CA ASN A 84 -9.89 8.98 9.60
C ASN A 84 -9.21 7.78 8.91
N GLN A 85 -10.00 7.01 8.16
CA GLN A 85 -9.54 5.80 7.47
C GLN A 85 -9.97 5.84 6.00
N PRO A 86 -9.15 6.44 5.10
CA PRO A 86 -9.39 6.34 3.67
C PRO A 86 -9.13 4.90 3.19
N GLN A 87 -10.10 4.35 2.46
CA GLN A 87 -9.94 3.12 1.71
C GLN A 87 -9.75 3.47 0.23
N MET A 88 -8.68 2.95 -0.33
CA MET A 88 -8.27 3.19 -1.70
C MET A 88 -8.19 1.86 -2.47
N VAL A 89 -8.48 1.89 -3.76
CA VAL A 89 -8.56 0.70 -4.61
C VAL A 89 -7.83 0.94 -5.93
N THR A 90 -7.18 -0.09 -6.46
CA THR A 90 -6.62 -0.04 -7.82
C THR A 90 -7.72 -0.18 -8.87
N THR A 91 -7.43 0.19 -10.12
CA THR A 91 -8.16 -0.39 -11.27
C THR A 91 -7.88 -1.89 -11.34
N PRO A 92 -8.67 -2.69 -12.15
CA PRO A 92 -8.37 -4.09 -12.36
C PRO A 92 -6.90 -4.29 -12.78
N ILE A 93 -6.22 -5.22 -12.14
CA ILE A 93 -4.81 -5.53 -12.42
C ILE A 93 -4.74 -6.41 -13.67
N THR A 94 -4.29 -5.84 -14.77
CA THR A 94 -4.19 -6.53 -16.07
C THR A 94 -2.79 -7.06 -16.37
N GLU A 95 -1.79 -6.61 -15.60
CA GLU A 95 -0.39 -7.05 -15.74
C GLU A 95 0.06 -7.81 -14.50
N PRO A 96 0.81 -8.92 -14.64
CA PRO A 96 1.16 -9.77 -13.51
C PRO A 96 2.15 -9.12 -12.53
N LEU A 97 3.02 -8.24 -12.99
CA LEU A 97 4.08 -7.62 -12.17
C LEU A 97 4.20 -6.12 -12.51
N PRO A 98 3.19 -5.30 -12.18
CA PRO A 98 3.26 -3.87 -12.46
C PRO A 98 4.36 -3.20 -11.60
N LYS A 99 5.21 -2.39 -12.23
CA LYS A 99 6.25 -1.62 -11.52
C LYS A 99 5.64 -0.63 -10.51
N SER A 100 4.49 -0.07 -10.84
CA SER A 100 3.75 0.87 -10.00
C SER A 100 2.31 0.39 -9.79
N LEU A 101 1.82 0.52 -8.56
CA LEU A 101 0.45 0.27 -8.18
C LEU A 101 -0.20 1.59 -7.74
N ALA A 102 -1.21 2.03 -8.48
CA ALA A 102 -1.96 3.25 -8.18
C ALA A 102 -3.30 2.92 -7.54
N PHE A 103 -3.51 3.43 -6.34
CA PHE A 103 -4.73 3.31 -5.56
C PHE A 103 -5.44 4.66 -5.54
N SER A 104 -6.73 4.67 -5.84
CA SER A 104 -7.58 5.86 -5.79
C SER A 104 -8.65 5.72 -4.71
N LEU A 105 -9.03 6.82 -4.09
CA LEU A 105 -10.00 6.85 -3.01
C LEU A 105 -11.35 6.23 -3.45
N SER A 106 -11.81 5.25 -2.67
CA SER A 106 -13.15 4.68 -2.75
C SER A 106 -14.09 5.36 -1.75
N HIS A 107 -13.70 5.41 -0.48
CA HIS A 107 -14.44 6.12 0.58
C HIS A 107 -13.52 6.41 1.78
N VAL A 108 -14.01 7.26 2.68
CA VAL A 108 -13.32 7.58 3.96
C VAL A 108 -14.29 7.34 5.10
N THR A 109 -13.81 6.66 6.15
CA THR A 109 -14.51 6.59 7.44
C THR A 109 -13.84 7.51 8.45
N GLY A 110 -14.55 7.89 9.53
CA GLY A 110 -13.97 8.69 10.62
C GLY A 110 -13.82 10.19 10.33
N MET A 111 -14.34 10.70 9.21
CA MET A 111 -14.39 12.13 8.94
C MET A 111 -15.36 12.82 9.94
N LYS A 112 -14.92 13.90 10.57
CA LYS A 112 -15.76 14.72 11.46
C LYS A 112 -16.48 15.81 10.69
N THR A 113 -15.82 16.38 9.68
CA THR A 113 -16.39 17.36 8.76
C THR A 113 -15.98 17.02 7.31
N PRO A 114 -16.75 17.45 6.30
CA PRO A 114 -16.40 17.18 4.89
C PRO A 114 -15.07 17.79 4.45
N GLY A 115 -14.58 18.82 5.17
CA GLY A 115 -13.32 19.49 4.85
C GLY A 115 -12.10 18.93 5.55
N ASP A 116 -12.25 17.91 6.40
CA ASP A 116 -11.13 17.34 7.13
C ASP A 116 -10.03 16.81 6.19
N TRP A 117 -8.80 16.96 6.63
CA TRP A 117 -7.66 16.43 5.90
C TRP A 117 -7.76 14.91 5.77
N HIS A 118 -7.62 14.39 4.57
CA HIS A 118 -7.60 12.95 4.29
C HIS A 118 -6.80 12.62 3.02
N ASN A 119 -6.26 11.42 2.96
CA ASN A 119 -5.61 10.91 1.76
C ASN A 119 -6.66 10.57 0.69
N THR A 120 -6.35 10.89 -0.56
CA THR A 120 -7.20 10.63 -1.73
C THR A 120 -6.59 9.65 -2.72
N GLY A 121 -5.34 9.27 -2.52
CA GLY A 121 -4.66 8.28 -3.36
C GLY A 121 -3.27 7.94 -2.87
N LEU A 122 -2.78 6.80 -3.32
CA LEU A 122 -1.44 6.29 -3.08
C LEU A 122 -0.92 5.64 -4.36
N THR A 123 0.28 5.99 -4.77
CA THR A 123 1.02 5.23 -5.78
C THR A 123 2.27 4.65 -5.14
N VAL A 124 2.40 3.33 -5.21
CA VAL A 124 3.58 2.59 -4.73
C VAL A 124 4.39 2.17 -5.95
N THR A 125 5.63 2.61 -6.05
CA THR A 125 6.55 2.23 -7.13
C THR A 125 7.73 1.46 -6.55
N LEU A 126 7.88 0.22 -6.99
CA LEU A 126 9.03 -0.62 -6.66
C LEU A 126 10.13 -0.29 -7.69
N GLU A 127 11.05 0.60 -7.33
CA GLU A 127 12.13 1.02 -8.24
C GLU A 127 13.08 -0.15 -8.51
N ASP A 128 13.49 -0.83 -7.44
CA ASP A 128 14.28 -2.06 -7.42
C ASP A 128 14.15 -2.75 -6.05
N THR A 129 15.00 -3.73 -5.73
CA THR A 129 14.97 -4.46 -4.47
C THR A 129 15.38 -3.62 -3.25
N GLN A 130 15.97 -2.44 -3.46
CA GLN A 130 16.51 -1.57 -2.41
C GLN A 130 15.83 -0.20 -2.35
N HIS A 131 15.06 0.19 -3.39
CA HIS A 131 14.47 1.51 -3.51
C HIS A 131 12.97 1.43 -3.76
N LEU A 132 12.22 2.20 -2.99
CA LEU A 132 10.76 2.33 -3.02
C LEU A 132 10.37 3.79 -3.08
N THR A 133 9.43 4.13 -3.94
CA THR A 133 8.80 5.46 -3.96
C THR A 133 7.32 5.33 -3.64
N GLN A 134 6.84 6.19 -2.77
CA GLN A 134 5.42 6.39 -2.51
C GLN A 134 5.02 7.82 -2.87
N VAL A 135 3.91 7.95 -3.59
CA VAL A 135 3.28 9.24 -3.88
C VAL A 135 1.89 9.22 -3.26
N TRP A 136 1.69 10.07 -2.26
CA TRP A 136 0.42 10.22 -1.57
C TRP A 136 -0.27 11.50 -2.03
N THR A 137 -1.52 11.41 -2.43
CA THR A 137 -2.37 12.58 -2.68
C THR A 137 -3.31 12.78 -1.50
N TYR A 138 -3.67 14.02 -1.22
CA TYR A 138 -4.57 14.38 -0.12
C TYR A 138 -5.47 15.56 -0.50
N GLU A 139 -6.51 15.74 0.28
CA GLU A 139 -7.41 16.90 0.21
C GLU A 139 -7.63 17.49 1.62
N TYR A 140 -7.68 18.82 1.70
CA TYR A 140 -7.98 19.57 2.90
C TYR A 140 -8.74 20.84 2.53
N ASN A 141 -9.98 21.03 3.04
CA ASN A 141 -10.84 22.16 2.71
C ASN A 141 -10.98 22.40 1.19
N GLY A 142 -11.14 21.32 0.41
CA GLY A 142 -11.25 21.37 -1.05
C GLY A 142 -9.94 21.64 -1.79
N LYS A 143 -8.83 21.82 -1.09
CA LYS A 143 -7.50 21.98 -1.70
C LYS A 143 -6.80 20.64 -1.75
N LYS A 144 -6.30 20.29 -2.95
CA LYS A 144 -5.57 19.05 -3.20
C LYS A 144 -4.07 19.29 -3.13
N GLY A 145 -3.35 18.29 -2.64
CA GLY A 145 -1.89 18.30 -2.59
C GLY A 145 -1.30 16.92 -2.78
N THR A 146 0.01 16.88 -2.91
CA THR A 146 0.77 15.65 -3.15
C THR A 146 2.04 15.66 -2.33
N ASN A 147 2.35 14.51 -1.70
CA ASN A 147 3.60 14.26 -1.00
C ASN A 147 4.31 13.07 -1.67
N THR A 148 5.60 13.23 -1.95
CA THR A 148 6.43 12.15 -2.49
C THR A 148 7.48 11.75 -1.48
N PHE A 149 7.55 10.45 -1.20
CA PHE A 149 8.50 9.86 -0.28
C PHE A 149 9.36 8.83 -1.02
N ARG A 150 10.66 8.88 -0.75
CA ARG A 150 11.62 7.91 -1.29
C ARG A 150 12.27 7.18 -0.14
N PHE A 151 12.24 5.86 -0.23
CA PHE A 151 12.76 4.99 0.82
C PHE A 151 13.86 4.09 0.26
N THR A 152 14.81 3.79 1.13
CA THR A 152 15.86 2.80 0.90
C THR A 152 15.69 1.70 1.94
N ARG A 153 15.88 0.44 1.54
CA ARG A 153 15.81 -0.70 2.46
C ARG A 153 16.85 -0.54 3.57
N ALA A 154 16.42 -0.69 4.80
CA ALA A 154 17.34 -0.69 5.95
C ALA A 154 18.20 -1.98 5.94
N ARG A 155 19.48 -1.85 6.30
CA ARG A 155 20.42 -2.96 6.40
C ARG A 155 20.34 -3.63 7.76
#